data_75be35ebbc02d09535357253f55ff2ce
#
_entry.id   75be35ebbc02d09535357253f55ff2ce
#
_cell.length_a   1.000
_cell.length_b   1.000
_cell.length_c   1.000
_cell.angle_alpha   90.00
_cell.angle_beta   90.00
_cell.angle_gamma   90.00
#
_symmetry.space_group_name_H-M   'P 1'
#
loop_
_entity.id
_entity.type
_entity.pdbx_description
1 polymer ?
#
loop_
_entity_poly.entity_id
_entity_poly.type
_entity_poly.pdbx_seq_one_letter_code
_entity_poly.pdbx_strand_id
1 'polypeptide(L)'
;PNKSSELSLLMRQMYNHAAEARKAVSEQRTVSYPKTFLNINTAKPTDDKTKNEYYTTFADLYLQTLDSYENATNTNRVKSFNNVVNACLACHSSHCPGPVPKIKRLLIPLD
;
A
#
# COMPACT_ATOMS: atom_id res chain seq x y z
N PRO A 1 27.16 -2.70 4.70
CA PRO A 1 25.79 -2.83 4.23
C PRO A 1 24.86 -1.89 4.98
N ASN A 2 23.97 -1.29 4.25
CA ASN A 2 23.02 -0.34 4.83
C ASN A 2 21.92 -1.08 5.56
N LYS A 3 21.61 -0.61 6.76
CA LYS A 3 20.45 -1.12 7.48
C LYS A 3 19.20 -0.55 6.84
N SER A 4 18.18 -1.39 6.72
CA SER A 4 16.88 -0.92 6.26
C SER A 4 16.28 0.04 7.31
N SER A 5 15.70 1.15 6.85
CA SER A 5 15.01 2.08 7.73
C SER A 5 13.69 1.48 8.23
N GLU A 6 13.12 2.10 9.28
CA GLU A 6 11.80 1.72 9.75
C GLU A 6 10.77 1.74 8.63
N LEU A 7 10.79 2.82 7.83
CA LEU A 7 9.82 2.98 6.76
C LEU A 7 10.01 1.93 5.67
N SER A 8 11.26 1.62 5.30
CA SER A 8 11.47 0.62 4.26
C SER A 8 11.07 -0.78 4.71
N LEU A 9 11.26 -1.11 5.99
CA LEU A 9 10.76 -2.38 6.53
C LEU A 9 9.24 -2.42 6.53
N LEU A 10 8.60 -1.31 6.92
CA LEU A 10 7.14 -1.20 6.89
C LEU A 10 6.61 -1.33 5.46
N MET A 11 7.27 -0.71 4.48
CA MET A 11 6.87 -0.82 3.07
C MET A 11 6.92 -2.25 2.57
N ARG A 12 7.91 -3.04 2.99
CA ARG A 12 7.95 -4.47 2.64
C ARG A 12 6.75 -5.22 3.20
N GLN A 13 6.37 -4.93 4.45
CA GLN A 13 5.20 -5.55 5.07
C GLN A 13 3.93 -5.15 4.35
N MET A 14 3.82 -3.88 3.95
CA MET A 14 2.67 -3.37 3.21
C MET A 14 2.58 -4.03 1.84
N TYR A 15 3.70 -4.19 1.15
CA TYR A 15 3.73 -4.89 -0.12
C TYR A 15 3.29 -6.35 0.04
N ASN A 16 3.81 -7.04 1.06
CA ASN A 16 3.45 -8.44 1.31
C ASN A 16 1.96 -8.58 1.62
N HIS A 17 1.40 -7.65 2.38
CA HIS A 17 -0.04 -7.60 2.64
C HIS A 17 -0.81 -7.49 1.32
N ALA A 18 -0.39 -6.58 0.45
CA ALA A 18 -1.07 -6.38 -0.84
C ALA A 18 -0.99 -7.63 -1.71
N ALA A 19 0.16 -8.32 -1.71
CA ALA A 19 0.30 -9.56 -2.48
C ALA A 19 -0.63 -10.65 -1.95
N GLU A 20 -0.75 -10.79 -0.63
CA GLU A 20 -1.66 -11.74 -0.02
C GLU A 20 -3.12 -11.35 -0.29
N ALA A 21 -3.43 -10.06 -0.19
CA ALA A 21 -4.77 -9.56 -0.45
C ALA A 21 -5.18 -9.83 -1.90
N ARG A 22 -4.24 -9.69 -2.84
CA ARG A 22 -4.50 -10.00 -4.24
C ARG A 22 -4.92 -11.45 -4.41
N LYS A 23 -4.20 -12.36 -3.77
CA LYS A 23 -4.55 -13.78 -3.81
C LYS A 23 -5.92 -14.02 -3.17
N ALA A 24 -6.19 -13.37 -2.03
CA ALA A 24 -7.43 -13.54 -1.30
C ALA A 24 -8.64 -13.06 -2.10
N VAL A 25 -8.48 -12.05 -2.96
CA VAL A 25 -9.58 -11.57 -3.81
C VAL A 25 -10.13 -12.72 -4.67
N SER A 26 -9.26 -13.53 -5.27
CA SER A 26 -9.70 -14.65 -6.09
C SER A 26 -10.39 -15.74 -5.27
N GLU A 27 -10.17 -15.75 -3.95
CA GLU A 27 -10.77 -16.71 -3.02
C GLU A 27 -11.96 -16.11 -2.27
N GLN A 28 -12.38 -14.91 -2.65
CA GLN A 28 -13.48 -14.18 -2.00
C GLN A 28 -13.23 -13.95 -0.51
N ARG A 29 -11.97 -13.74 -0.16
CA ARG A 29 -11.53 -13.44 1.21
C ARG A 29 -10.92 -12.05 1.27
N THR A 30 -10.84 -11.52 2.49
CA THR A 30 -10.19 -10.26 2.79
C THR A 30 -9.07 -10.52 3.79
N VAL A 31 -7.95 -9.84 3.62
CA VAL A 31 -6.81 -9.93 4.54
C VAL A 31 -6.72 -8.63 5.32
N SER A 32 -6.93 -8.72 6.65
CA SER A 32 -6.82 -7.56 7.51
C SER A 32 -5.39 -7.06 7.58
N TYR A 33 -5.22 -5.76 7.75
CA TYR A 33 -3.89 -5.19 7.88
C TYR A 33 -3.53 -4.99 9.36
N PRO A 34 -2.23 -5.15 9.72
CA PRO A 34 -1.80 -4.93 11.11
C PRO A 34 -1.88 -3.43 11.47
N LYS A 35 -2.14 -3.15 12.74
CA LYS A 35 -2.18 -1.76 13.23
C LYS A 35 -0.87 -1.02 13.01
N THR A 36 0.24 -1.75 12.89
CA THR A 36 1.56 -1.13 12.62
C THR A 36 1.58 -0.36 11.31
N PHE A 37 0.65 -0.65 10.37
CA PHE A 37 0.57 0.11 9.12
C PHE A 37 0.21 1.58 9.38
N LEU A 38 -0.43 1.89 10.51
CA LEU A 38 -0.70 3.28 10.89
C LEU A 38 0.59 4.07 11.13
N ASN A 39 1.71 3.37 11.36
CA ASN A 39 3.01 4.00 11.56
C ASN A 39 3.59 4.57 10.27
N ILE A 40 2.90 4.45 9.14
CA ILE A 40 3.37 5.01 7.87
C ILE A 40 3.68 6.51 8.00
N ASN A 41 2.94 7.22 8.86
CA ASN A 41 3.16 8.65 9.06
C ASN A 41 4.34 8.96 10.00
N THR A 42 4.74 8.03 10.85
CA THR A 42 5.77 8.27 11.88
C THR A 42 7.06 7.49 11.66
N ALA A 43 7.02 6.40 10.89
CA ALA A 43 8.20 5.58 10.65
C ALA A 43 9.30 6.40 9.96
N LYS A 44 10.54 6.22 10.42
CA LYS A 44 11.66 7.01 9.90
C LYS A 44 12.09 6.47 8.53
N PRO A 45 12.18 7.37 7.53
CA PRO A 45 12.67 6.98 6.20
C PRO A 45 14.19 6.90 6.15
N THR A 46 14.71 6.28 5.10
CA THR A 46 16.14 6.25 4.83
C THR A 46 16.66 7.66 4.49
N ASP A 47 15.87 8.41 3.74
CA ASP A 47 16.17 9.78 3.33
C ASP A 47 15.06 10.69 3.83
N ASP A 48 15.41 11.70 4.63
CA ASP A 48 14.43 12.64 5.19
C ASP A 48 13.63 13.37 4.11
N LYS A 49 14.17 13.52 2.91
CA LYS A 49 13.49 14.17 1.80
C LYS A 49 12.32 13.35 1.26
N THR A 50 12.25 12.07 1.61
CA THR A 50 11.13 11.21 1.22
C THR A 50 9.80 11.78 1.70
N LYS A 51 9.76 12.32 2.90
CA LYS A 51 8.54 12.86 3.50
C LYS A 51 8.40 14.35 3.22
N ASN A 52 8.03 14.68 1.99
CA ASN A 52 7.75 16.07 1.63
C ASN A 52 6.37 16.49 2.15
N GLU A 53 5.95 17.72 1.78
CA GLU A 53 4.67 18.28 2.26
C GLU A 53 3.43 17.48 1.89
N TYR A 54 3.50 16.64 0.84
CA TYR A 54 2.37 15.84 0.38
C TYR A 54 2.34 14.44 0.96
N TYR A 55 3.39 14.05 1.67
CA TYR A 55 3.54 12.67 2.15
C TYR A 55 2.35 12.22 3.00
N THR A 56 1.97 13.02 3.98
CA THR A 56 0.88 12.67 4.90
C THR A 56 -0.44 12.50 4.17
N THR A 57 -0.71 13.36 3.19
CA THR A 57 -1.92 13.27 2.39
C THR A 57 -2.00 11.92 1.66
N PHE A 58 -0.91 11.51 1.01
CA PHE A 58 -0.87 10.22 0.31
C PHE A 58 -0.92 9.04 1.27
N ALA A 59 -0.24 9.15 2.41
CA ALA A 59 -0.25 8.09 3.41
C ALA A 59 -1.64 7.89 3.98
N ASP A 60 -2.34 8.97 4.28
CA ASP A 60 -3.72 8.90 4.80
C ASP A 60 -4.67 8.33 3.76
N LEU A 61 -4.48 8.68 2.50
CA LEU A 61 -5.28 8.11 1.41
C LEU A 61 -5.10 6.59 1.35
N TYR A 62 -3.85 6.13 1.44
CA TYR A 62 -3.57 4.70 1.46
C TYR A 62 -4.32 4.01 2.60
N LEU A 63 -4.26 4.58 3.82
CA LEU A 63 -4.95 4.00 4.97
C LEU A 63 -6.46 3.96 4.77
N GLN A 64 -7.04 4.99 4.16
CA GLN A 64 -8.47 5.00 3.83
C GLN A 64 -8.83 3.89 2.84
N THR A 65 -7.97 3.66 1.84
CA THR A 65 -8.23 2.59 0.87
C THR A 65 -8.15 1.21 1.52
N LEU A 66 -7.27 1.03 2.52
CA LEU A 66 -7.20 -0.22 3.27
C LEU A 66 -8.51 -0.49 4.01
N ASP A 67 -9.06 0.53 4.67
CA ASP A 67 -10.32 0.37 5.39
C ASP A 67 -11.47 0.03 4.43
N SER A 68 -11.52 0.70 3.28
CA SER A 68 -12.53 0.40 2.27
C SER A 68 -12.38 -1.02 1.73
N TYR A 69 -11.15 -1.47 1.52
CA TYR A 69 -10.87 -2.83 1.09
C TYR A 69 -11.37 -3.86 2.13
N GLU A 70 -11.08 -3.64 3.41
CA GLU A 70 -11.50 -4.57 4.46
C GLU A 70 -13.02 -4.68 4.57
N ASN A 71 -13.73 -3.61 4.27
CA ASN A 71 -15.19 -3.57 4.36
C ASN A 71 -15.88 -3.88 3.03
N ALA A 72 -15.13 -4.23 2.00
CA ALA A 72 -15.69 -4.48 0.68
C ALA A 72 -16.50 -5.77 0.63
N THR A 73 -17.55 -5.76 -0.18
CA THR A 73 -18.33 -6.96 -0.50
C THR A 73 -17.71 -7.64 -1.72
N ASN A 74 -18.20 -8.85 -2.05
CA ASN A 74 -17.70 -9.58 -3.23
C ASN A 74 -17.81 -8.74 -4.51
N THR A 75 -18.86 -7.92 -4.64
CA THR A 75 -19.08 -7.08 -5.82
C THR A 75 -17.99 -6.02 -5.97
N ASN A 76 -17.51 -5.46 -4.85
CA ASN A 76 -16.57 -4.32 -4.82
C ASN A 76 -15.14 -4.72 -4.55
N ARG A 77 -14.88 -6.00 -4.27
CA ARG A 77 -13.59 -6.39 -3.70
C ARG A 77 -12.42 -6.13 -4.64
N VAL A 78 -12.57 -6.46 -5.92
CA VAL A 78 -11.52 -6.20 -6.91
C VAL A 78 -11.24 -4.71 -7.00
N LYS A 79 -12.28 -3.90 -7.14
CA LYS A 79 -12.13 -2.46 -7.25
C LYS A 79 -11.48 -1.87 -6.00
N SER A 80 -11.94 -2.28 -4.82
CA SER A 80 -11.39 -1.78 -3.56
C SER A 80 -9.93 -2.18 -3.40
N PHE A 81 -9.57 -3.40 -3.79
CA PHE A 81 -8.19 -3.83 -3.78
C PHE A 81 -7.34 -2.98 -4.74
N ASN A 82 -7.82 -2.78 -5.96
CA ASN A 82 -7.09 -1.96 -6.94
C ASN A 82 -6.91 -0.52 -6.44
N ASN A 83 -7.87 0.01 -5.69
CA ASN A 83 -7.73 1.34 -5.10
C ASN A 83 -6.57 1.39 -4.10
N VAL A 84 -6.34 0.31 -3.32
CA VAL A 84 -5.18 0.21 -2.44
C VAL A 84 -3.89 0.29 -3.27
N VAL A 85 -3.80 -0.49 -4.33
CA VAL A 85 -2.61 -0.49 -5.20
C VAL A 85 -2.39 0.87 -5.84
N ASN A 86 -3.47 1.51 -6.31
CA ASN A 86 -3.38 2.84 -6.91
C ASN A 86 -2.93 3.90 -5.91
N ALA A 87 -3.30 3.77 -4.64
CA ALA A 87 -2.80 4.67 -3.60
C ALA A 87 -1.28 4.51 -3.42
N CYS A 88 -0.79 3.27 -3.45
CA CYS A 88 0.66 3.01 -3.43
C CYS A 88 1.35 3.67 -4.62
N LEU A 89 0.77 3.54 -5.81
CA LEU A 89 1.33 4.12 -7.02
C LEU A 89 1.35 5.64 -6.97
N ALA A 90 0.28 6.26 -6.46
CA ALA A 90 0.20 7.71 -6.37
C ALA A 90 1.32 8.28 -5.51
N CYS A 91 1.57 7.66 -4.36
CA CYS A 91 2.65 8.08 -3.47
C CYS A 91 4.02 7.85 -4.09
N HIS A 92 4.26 6.62 -4.59
CA HIS A 92 5.57 6.25 -5.12
C HIS A 92 5.94 6.99 -6.41
N SER A 93 4.97 7.31 -7.24
CA SER A 93 5.24 8.07 -8.46
C SER A 93 5.81 9.45 -8.17
N SER A 94 5.42 10.03 -7.03
CA SER A 94 5.88 11.37 -6.64
C SER A 94 7.15 11.36 -5.80
N HIS A 95 7.43 10.27 -5.06
CA HIS A 95 8.47 10.28 -4.04
C HIS A 95 9.55 9.25 -4.25
N CYS A 96 9.19 8.04 -4.65
CA CYS A 96 10.13 6.91 -4.76
C CYS A 96 9.74 6.03 -5.95
N PRO A 97 10.11 6.42 -7.17
CA PRO A 97 9.61 5.73 -8.37
C PRO A 97 10.17 4.32 -8.58
N GLY A 98 11.26 3.95 -7.90
CA GLY A 98 11.89 2.64 -8.09
C GLY A 98 10.94 1.45 -7.98
N PRO A 99 10.09 1.36 -6.93
CA PRO A 99 9.17 0.23 -6.78
C PRO A 99 7.96 0.25 -7.70
N VAL A 100 7.73 1.31 -8.48
CA VAL A 100 6.51 1.45 -9.29
C VAL A 100 6.23 0.24 -10.19
N PRO A 101 7.19 -0.28 -10.97
CA PRO A 101 6.87 -1.43 -11.82
C PRO A 101 6.41 -2.66 -11.04
N LYS A 102 7.02 -2.91 -9.89
CA LYS A 102 6.65 -4.03 -9.02
C LYS A 102 5.24 -3.86 -8.47
N ILE A 103 4.90 -2.64 -8.03
CA ILE A 103 3.58 -2.33 -7.49
C ILE A 103 2.52 -2.47 -8.58
N LYS A 104 2.78 -1.99 -9.80
CA LYS A 104 1.83 -2.11 -10.91
C LYS A 104 1.42 -3.54 -11.19
N ARG A 105 2.32 -4.49 -10.98
CA ARG A 105 2.01 -5.90 -11.21
C ARG A 105 0.99 -6.46 -10.24
N LEU A 106 0.71 -5.76 -9.13
CA LEU A 106 -0.32 -6.18 -8.18
C LEU A 106 -1.73 -5.87 -8.65
N LEU A 107 -1.89 -4.95 -9.60
CA LEU A 107 -3.23 -4.60 -10.11
C LEU A 107 -3.91 -5.83 -10.72
N ILE A 108 -5.19 -5.96 -10.43
CA ILE A 108 -6.02 -7.03 -11.01
C ILE A 108 -6.71 -6.43 -12.23
N PRO A 109 -6.54 -7.04 -13.42
CA PRO A 109 -7.21 -6.55 -14.61
C PRO A 109 -8.73 -6.57 -14.44
N LEU A 110 -9.38 -5.51 -14.90
CA LEU A 110 -10.85 -5.43 -14.94
C LEU A 110 -11.29 -5.78 -16.35
N ASP A 111 -12.14 -6.76 -16.46
CA ASP A 111 -12.70 -7.19 -17.75
C ASP A 111 -13.85 -6.29 -18.19
#